data_b3e6baa9be794ced58993c27bb0882f0
#
_entry.id   b3e6baa9be794ced58993c27bb0882f0
#
_cell.length_a   1.000
_cell.length_b   1.000
_cell.length_c   1.000
_cell.angle_alpha   90.00
_cell.angle_beta   90.00
_cell.angle_gamma   90.00
#
_symmetry.space_group_name_H-M   'P 1'
#
loop_
_entity.id
_entity.type
_entity.pdbx_description
1 polymer ?
#
loop_
_entity_poly.entity_id
_entity_poly.type
_entity_poly.pdbx_seq_one_letter_code
_entity_poly.pdbx_strand_id
1 'polypeptide(L)'
;MLDQLFLEVYTKFKLHFYREVLGLFQSREASLTTVETFCMESIQALGDPTVNEFASFLHISPPNAAYKINSLVKKGYLERVQSPEDRREYHLHVTQKYIDYYNISIAYVEEVCARIQSRFPVDKCAELEKMLAVVSRELMADVGLSGAVPAEQETE
;
A
#
# COMPACT_ATOMS: atom_id res chain seq x y z
N MET A 1 -7.45 -26.51 0.76
CA MET A 1 -8.80 -25.85 0.71
C MET A 1 -8.77 -24.42 1.25
N LEU A 2 -8.20 -24.14 2.45
CA LEU A 2 -8.02 -22.76 2.95
C LEU A 2 -7.10 -21.95 2.04
N ASP A 3 -5.97 -22.51 1.66
CA ASP A 3 -4.99 -21.94 0.73
C ASP A 3 -5.60 -21.54 -0.62
N GLN A 4 -6.46 -22.39 -1.19
CA GLN A 4 -7.13 -22.13 -2.45
C GLN A 4 -8.10 -20.95 -2.35
N LEU A 5 -8.91 -20.90 -1.26
CA LEU A 5 -9.85 -19.80 -1.03
C LEU A 5 -9.12 -18.49 -0.78
N PHE A 6 -8.04 -18.53 -0.01
CA PHE A 6 -7.22 -17.36 0.26
C PHE A 6 -6.59 -16.83 -1.04
N LEU A 7 -5.99 -17.72 -1.85
CA LEU A 7 -5.42 -17.36 -3.15
C LEU A 7 -6.49 -16.80 -4.10
N GLU A 8 -7.71 -17.36 -4.10
CA GLU A 8 -8.81 -16.84 -4.91
C GLU A 8 -9.19 -15.42 -4.51
N VAL A 9 -9.37 -15.15 -3.21
CA VAL A 9 -9.70 -13.82 -2.70
C VAL A 9 -8.60 -12.82 -3.04
N TYR A 10 -7.34 -13.15 -2.73
CA TYR A 10 -6.19 -12.33 -3.07
C TYR A 10 -6.12 -12.03 -4.57
N THR A 11 -6.31 -13.04 -5.41
CA THR A 11 -6.28 -12.88 -6.87
C THR A 11 -7.41 -11.97 -7.37
N LYS A 12 -8.61 -12.07 -6.81
CA LYS A 12 -9.74 -11.21 -7.17
C LYS A 12 -9.46 -9.75 -6.84
N PHE A 13 -8.91 -9.45 -5.66
CA PHE A 13 -8.49 -8.08 -5.31
C PHE A 13 -7.44 -7.56 -6.28
N LYS A 14 -6.40 -8.33 -6.55
CA LYS A 14 -5.32 -7.97 -7.46
C LYS A 14 -5.82 -7.72 -8.89
N LEU A 15 -6.66 -8.60 -9.43
CA LEU A 15 -7.19 -8.45 -10.79
C LEU A 15 -8.18 -7.28 -10.90
N HIS A 16 -8.98 -7.02 -9.86
CA HIS A 16 -9.83 -5.83 -9.83
C HIS A 16 -8.98 -4.56 -9.94
N PHE A 17 -7.96 -4.43 -9.09
CA PHE A 17 -7.03 -3.30 -9.13
C PHE A 17 -6.39 -3.14 -10.51
N TYR A 18 -5.87 -4.21 -11.12
CA TYR A 18 -5.26 -4.12 -12.45
C TYR A 18 -6.24 -3.64 -13.51
N ARG A 19 -7.48 -4.10 -13.48
CA ARG A 19 -8.52 -3.70 -14.43
C ARG A 19 -8.85 -2.21 -14.31
N GLU A 20 -9.04 -1.71 -13.10
CA GLU A 20 -9.36 -0.30 -12.85
C GLU A 20 -8.19 0.61 -13.26
N VAL A 21 -6.98 0.23 -12.88
CA VAL A 21 -5.76 0.98 -13.23
C VAL A 21 -5.55 1.02 -14.75
N LEU A 22 -5.69 -0.10 -15.45
CA LEU A 22 -5.57 -0.14 -16.90
C LEU A 22 -6.64 0.70 -17.61
N GLY A 23 -7.85 0.76 -17.03
CA GLY A 23 -8.92 1.63 -17.54
C GLY A 23 -8.55 3.12 -17.49
N LEU A 24 -7.81 3.54 -16.46
CA LEU A 24 -7.34 4.93 -16.33
C LEU A 24 -6.22 5.29 -17.30
N PHE A 25 -5.36 4.34 -17.66
CA PHE A 25 -4.24 4.59 -18.58
C PHE A 25 -4.64 4.93 -20.02
N GLN A 26 -5.86 4.61 -20.42
CA GLN A 26 -6.36 4.97 -21.75
C GLN A 26 -6.57 6.48 -21.92
N SER A 27 -6.48 7.28 -20.87
CA SER A 27 -6.86 8.69 -20.89
C SER A 27 -5.77 9.70 -20.52
N ARG A 28 -4.55 9.33 -20.05
CA ARG A 28 -3.58 10.34 -19.55
C ARG A 28 -2.09 10.00 -19.63
N GLU A 29 -1.32 11.10 -19.80
CA GLU A 29 0.12 11.23 -19.70
C GLU A 29 0.69 10.74 -18.35
N ALA A 30 1.88 10.14 -18.40
CA ALA A 30 2.68 9.69 -17.26
C ALA A 30 2.05 8.60 -16.39
N SER A 31 1.80 7.45 -16.99
CA SER A 31 1.49 6.23 -16.24
C SER A 31 2.72 5.73 -15.46
N LEU A 32 2.46 5.19 -14.27
CA LEU A 32 3.45 4.41 -13.55
C LEU A 32 3.72 3.10 -14.30
N THR A 33 4.98 2.73 -14.45
CA THR A 33 5.33 1.37 -14.85
C THR A 33 4.98 0.40 -13.72
N THR A 34 4.87 -0.90 -14.01
CA THR A 34 4.60 -1.93 -12.99
C THR A 34 5.61 -1.85 -11.83
N VAL A 35 6.89 -1.64 -12.12
CA VAL A 35 7.92 -1.51 -11.09
C VAL A 35 7.75 -0.24 -10.27
N GLU A 36 7.37 0.86 -10.88
CA GLU A 36 7.08 2.12 -10.18
C GLU A 36 5.84 1.99 -9.29
N THR A 37 4.82 1.26 -9.74
CA THR A 37 3.65 0.93 -8.90
C THR A 37 4.08 0.16 -7.65
N PHE A 38 4.90 -0.88 -7.79
CA PHE A 38 5.42 -1.62 -6.62
C PHE A 38 6.23 -0.74 -5.68
N CYS A 39 7.05 0.18 -6.22
CA CYS A 39 7.78 1.13 -5.39
C CYS A 39 6.84 2.06 -4.61
N MET A 40 5.81 2.59 -5.27
CA MET A 40 4.85 3.49 -4.61
C MET A 40 4.02 2.78 -3.55
N GLU A 41 3.53 1.56 -3.83
CA GLU A 41 2.82 0.73 -2.84
C GLU A 41 3.69 0.44 -1.63
N SER A 42 4.98 0.13 -1.84
CA SER A 42 5.94 -0.11 -0.75
C SER A 42 6.17 1.16 0.09
N ILE A 43 6.35 2.32 -0.54
CA ILE A 43 6.54 3.60 0.15
C ILE A 43 5.30 3.95 0.98
N GLN A 44 4.11 3.80 0.40
CA GLN A 44 2.84 4.04 1.10
C GLN A 44 2.68 3.11 2.31
N ALA A 45 2.98 1.82 2.14
CA ALA A 45 2.86 0.82 3.20
C ALA A 45 3.88 1.02 4.33
N LEU A 46 5.06 1.57 4.04
CA LEU A 46 6.09 1.88 5.03
C LEU A 46 5.80 3.17 5.83
N GLY A 47 4.91 4.04 5.35
CA GLY A 47 4.55 5.28 6.02
C GLY A 47 5.71 6.29 6.07
N ASP A 48 5.91 7.02 4.99
CA ASP A 48 6.95 8.06 4.86
C ASP A 48 8.39 7.59 5.18
N PRO A 49 8.85 6.47 4.59
CA PRO A 49 10.17 5.92 4.88
C PRO A 49 11.29 6.85 4.43
N THR A 50 12.46 6.71 5.03
CA THR A 50 13.69 7.26 4.47
C THR A 50 14.09 6.49 3.20
N VAL A 51 14.99 7.08 2.39
CA VAL A 51 15.55 6.40 1.21
C VAL A 51 16.23 5.08 1.58
N ASN A 52 16.90 5.04 2.74
CA ASN A 52 17.60 3.84 3.21
C ASN A 52 16.63 2.75 3.66
N GLU A 53 15.56 3.10 4.38
CA GLU A 53 14.52 2.16 4.79
C GLU A 53 13.82 1.55 3.57
N PHE A 54 13.46 2.37 2.58
CA PHE A 54 12.90 1.91 1.32
C PHE A 54 13.84 0.96 0.57
N ALA A 55 15.13 1.31 0.45
CA ALA A 55 16.12 0.46 -0.20
C ALA A 55 16.30 -0.89 0.52
N SER A 56 16.36 -0.86 1.85
CA SER A 56 16.48 -2.05 2.70
C SER A 56 15.25 -2.95 2.58
N PHE A 57 14.05 -2.39 2.61
CA PHE A 57 12.81 -3.15 2.48
C PHE A 57 12.70 -3.90 1.15
N LEU A 58 13.10 -3.25 0.05
CA LEU A 58 13.09 -3.87 -1.28
C LEU A 58 14.33 -4.70 -1.59
N HIS A 59 15.30 -4.80 -0.68
CA HIS A 59 16.59 -5.46 -0.89
C HIS A 59 17.32 -4.98 -2.16
N ILE A 60 17.29 -3.66 -2.41
CA ILE A 60 17.97 -3.02 -3.55
C ILE A 60 19.10 -2.09 -3.07
N SER A 61 20.08 -1.83 -3.96
CA SER A 61 21.15 -0.90 -3.63
C SER A 61 20.66 0.55 -3.53
N PRO A 62 21.28 1.39 -2.67
CA PRO A 62 20.91 2.81 -2.56
C PRO A 62 20.92 3.58 -3.89
N PRO A 63 21.88 3.39 -4.80
CA PRO A 63 21.83 4.01 -6.13
C PRO A 63 20.60 3.60 -6.96
N ASN A 64 20.22 2.32 -6.91
CA ASN A 64 19.03 1.84 -7.60
C ASN A 64 17.75 2.42 -6.99
N ALA A 65 17.66 2.49 -5.66
CA ALA A 65 16.57 3.16 -4.97
C ALA A 65 16.47 4.65 -5.39
N ALA A 66 17.59 5.37 -5.36
CA ALA A 66 17.63 6.77 -5.76
C ALA A 66 17.18 7.00 -7.21
N TYR A 67 17.55 6.13 -8.14
CA TYR A 67 17.10 6.19 -9.53
C TYR A 67 15.57 6.06 -9.64
N LYS A 68 14.99 5.06 -8.96
CA LYS A 68 13.52 4.84 -8.93
C LYS A 68 12.78 6.03 -8.31
N ILE A 69 13.27 6.51 -7.17
CA ILE A 69 12.71 7.66 -6.46
C ILE A 69 12.76 8.92 -7.36
N ASN A 70 13.87 9.18 -8.05
CA ASN A 70 13.99 10.33 -8.96
C ASN A 70 12.95 10.28 -10.09
N SER A 71 12.68 9.10 -10.66
CA SER A 71 11.63 8.91 -11.66
C SER A 71 10.26 9.27 -11.11
N LEU A 72 9.93 8.79 -9.91
CA LEU A 72 8.64 9.01 -9.24
C LEU A 72 8.43 10.49 -8.87
N VAL A 73 9.48 11.15 -8.38
CA VAL A 73 9.47 12.59 -8.08
C VAL A 73 9.24 13.39 -9.36
N LYS A 74 9.96 13.06 -10.44
CA LYS A 74 9.79 13.72 -11.76
C LYS A 74 8.37 13.57 -12.31
N LYS A 75 7.72 12.44 -12.06
CA LYS A 75 6.34 12.18 -12.45
C LYS A 75 5.31 12.83 -11.52
N GLY A 76 5.74 13.41 -10.41
CA GLY A 76 4.89 14.10 -9.44
C GLY A 76 4.08 13.18 -8.52
N TYR A 77 4.49 11.91 -8.36
CA TYR A 77 3.84 10.96 -7.44
C TYR A 77 4.47 10.95 -6.06
N LEU A 78 5.71 11.46 -5.94
CA LEU A 78 6.50 11.40 -4.72
C LEU A 78 7.20 12.75 -4.48
N GLU A 79 7.36 13.10 -3.22
CA GLU A 79 8.15 14.24 -2.76
C GLU A 79 9.23 13.78 -1.78
N ARG A 80 10.35 14.51 -1.75
CA ARG A 80 11.40 14.33 -0.76
C ARG A 80 11.32 15.45 0.25
N VAL A 81 11.11 15.11 1.50
CA VAL A 81 11.07 16.05 2.61
C VAL A 81 12.30 15.81 3.50
N GLN A 82 13.10 16.84 3.69
CA GLN A 82 14.28 16.75 4.54
C GLN A 82 13.88 16.48 5.98
N SER A 83 14.54 15.52 6.63
CA SER A 83 14.30 15.21 8.03
C SER A 83 14.64 16.43 8.91
N PRO A 84 13.77 16.80 9.85
CA PRO A 84 14.07 17.85 10.82
C PRO A 84 15.16 17.45 11.82
N GLU A 85 15.35 16.14 12.02
CA GLU A 85 16.30 15.59 13.00
C GLU A 85 17.69 15.41 12.40
N ASP A 86 17.78 14.89 11.17
CA ASP A 86 19.04 14.78 10.43
C ASP A 86 18.90 15.35 9.01
N ARG A 87 19.58 16.48 8.76
CA ARG A 87 19.58 17.14 7.46
C ARG A 87 20.20 16.33 6.32
N ARG A 88 20.80 15.19 6.60
CA ARG A 88 21.35 14.27 5.61
C ARG A 88 20.31 13.26 5.12
N GLU A 89 19.22 13.12 5.87
CA GLU A 89 18.13 12.19 5.56
C GLU A 89 16.96 12.90 4.90
N TYR A 90 16.31 12.18 4.00
CA TYR A 90 15.09 12.61 3.32
C TYR A 90 14.04 11.53 3.47
N HIS A 91 12.87 11.91 3.92
CA HIS A 91 11.67 11.08 3.92
C HIS A 91 10.97 11.16 2.57
N LEU A 92 10.32 10.07 2.21
CA LEU A 92 9.59 9.90 0.97
C LEU A 92 8.10 10.07 1.24
N HIS A 93 7.54 11.20 0.84
CA HIS A 93 6.13 11.51 1.02
C HIS A 93 5.39 11.28 -0.29
N VAL A 94 4.27 10.55 -0.23
CA VAL A 94 3.39 10.37 -1.37
C VAL A 94 2.57 11.64 -1.62
N THR A 95 2.39 12.00 -2.88
CA THR A 95 1.60 13.19 -3.24
C THR A 95 0.12 12.86 -3.34
N GLN A 96 -0.74 13.90 -3.32
CA GLN A 96 -2.17 13.74 -3.56
C GLN A 96 -2.47 12.99 -4.87
N LYS A 97 -1.66 13.22 -5.91
CA LYS A 97 -1.76 12.51 -7.19
C LYS A 97 -1.66 10.99 -7.03
N TYR A 98 -0.79 10.52 -6.11
CA TYR A 98 -0.69 9.09 -5.83
C TYR A 98 -1.84 8.61 -4.94
N ILE A 99 -2.25 9.39 -3.96
CA ILE A 99 -3.39 9.06 -3.09
C ILE A 99 -4.66 8.83 -3.91
N ASP A 100 -4.94 9.70 -4.88
CA ASP A 100 -6.09 9.55 -5.77
C ASP A 100 -6.03 8.25 -6.59
N TYR A 101 -4.83 7.84 -7.00
CA TYR A 101 -4.58 6.57 -7.65
C TYR A 101 -4.74 5.37 -6.71
N TYR A 102 -4.22 5.47 -5.49
CA TYR A 102 -4.24 4.42 -4.47
C TYR A 102 -5.65 4.16 -3.93
N ASN A 103 -6.47 5.19 -3.80
CA ASN A 103 -7.86 5.09 -3.32
C ASN A 103 -8.73 4.16 -4.16
N ILE A 104 -8.35 3.88 -5.41
CA ILE A 104 -9.06 2.92 -6.26
C ILE A 104 -9.01 1.50 -5.66
N SER A 105 -7.86 1.07 -5.15
CA SER A 105 -7.74 -0.24 -4.53
C SER A 105 -8.41 -0.31 -3.17
N ILE A 106 -8.30 0.76 -2.36
CA ILE A 106 -8.94 0.83 -1.04
C ILE A 106 -10.46 0.81 -1.16
N ALA A 107 -11.04 1.59 -2.06
CA ALA A 107 -12.49 1.65 -2.25
C ALA A 107 -13.10 0.26 -2.51
N TYR A 108 -12.42 -0.60 -3.26
CA TYR A 108 -12.91 -1.96 -3.49
C TYR A 108 -12.77 -2.86 -2.26
N VAL A 109 -11.71 -2.69 -1.47
CA VAL A 109 -11.58 -3.41 -0.19
C VAL A 109 -12.70 -3.01 0.76
N GLU A 110 -12.97 -1.71 0.89
CA GLU A 110 -14.08 -1.18 1.71
C GLU A 110 -15.43 -1.72 1.25
N GLU A 111 -15.69 -1.72 -0.06
CA GLU A 111 -16.90 -2.27 -0.64
C GLU A 111 -17.08 -3.76 -0.31
N VAL A 112 -16.02 -4.56 -0.43
CA VAL A 112 -16.06 -5.99 -0.08
C VAL A 112 -16.28 -6.19 1.41
N CYS A 113 -15.63 -5.40 2.27
CA CYS A 113 -15.84 -5.42 3.72
C CYS A 113 -17.29 -5.07 4.09
N ALA A 114 -17.86 -4.03 3.48
CA ALA A 114 -19.27 -3.68 3.69
C ALA A 114 -20.23 -4.81 3.28
N ARG A 115 -19.94 -5.50 2.18
CA ARG A 115 -20.71 -6.69 1.74
C ARG A 115 -20.58 -7.86 2.74
N ILE A 116 -19.38 -8.07 3.32
CA ILE A 116 -19.16 -9.07 4.37
C ILE A 116 -20.02 -8.73 5.60
N GLN A 117 -19.95 -7.49 6.09
CA GLN A 117 -20.71 -7.02 7.25
C GLN A 117 -22.24 -7.11 7.02
N SER A 118 -22.69 -6.87 5.80
CA SER A 118 -24.11 -7.03 5.44
C SER A 118 -24.55 -8.49 5.34
N ARG A 119 -23.65 -9.42 4.99
CA ARG A 119 -23.97 -10.83 4.71
C ARG A 119 -23.87 -11.74 5.93
N PHE A 120 -22.98 -11.43 6.87
CA PHE A 120 -22.68 -12.25 8.03
C PHE A 120 -23.11 -11.59 9.34
N PRO A 121 -23.48 -12.38 10.37
CA PRO A 121 -23.76 -11.86 11.70
C PRO A 121 -22.55 -11.11 12.30
N VAL A 122 -22.83 -10.17 13.20
CA VAL A 122 -21.80 -9.29 13.81
C VAL A 122 -20.72 -10.10 14.55
N ASP A 123 -21.10 -11.16 15.25
CA ASP A 123 -20.17 -12.06 15.94
C ASP A 123 -19.18 -12.73 14.97
N LYS A 124 -19.65 -13.11 13.77
CA LYS A 124 -18.80 -13.71 12.73
C LYS A 124 -17.86 -12.70 12.07
N CYS A 125 -18.32 -11.47 11.90
CA CYS A 125 -17.45 -10.38 11.42
C CYS A 125 -16.34 -10.10 12.45
N ALA A 126 -16.66 -9.97 13.74
CA ALA A 126 -15.68 -9.76 14.81
C ALA A 126 -14.69 -10.94 14.94
N GLU A 127 -15.14 -12.18 14.71
CA GLU A 127 -14.26 -13.34 14.66
C GLU A 127 -13.28 -13.27 13.47
N LEU A 128 -13.76 -12.89 12.29
CA LEU A 128 -12.92 -12.67 11.11
C LEU A 128 -11.88 -11.56 11.33
N GLU A 129 -12.28 -10.44 11.92
CA GLU A 129 -11.36 -9.33 12.25
C GLU A 129 -10.22 -9.80 13.16
N LYS A 130 -10.53 -10.56 14.21
CA LYS A 130 -9.51 -11.15 15.10
C LYS A 130 -8.56 -12.10 14.36
N MET A 131 -9.09 -12.96 13.49
CA MET A 131 -8.27 -13.86 12.68
C MET A 131 -7.35 -13.08 11.73
N LEU A 132 -7.85 -12.06 11.04
CA LEU A 132 -7.06 -11.23 10.13
C LEU A 132 -5.98 -10.44 10.88
N ALA A 133 -6.28 -9.96 12.10
CA ALA A 133 -5.31 -9.28 12.94
C ALA A 133 -4.14 -10.21 13.33
N VAL A 134 -4.42 -11.45 13.70
CA VAL A 134 -3.38 -12.46 13.99
C VAL A 134 -2.58 -12.78 12.73
N VAL A 135 -3.24 -12.99 11.58
CA VAL A 135 -2.56 -13.26 10.31
C VAL A 135 -1.60 -12.12 9.97
N SER A 136 -2.08 -10.87 10.03
CA SER A 136 -1.28 -9.71 9.67
C SER A 136 -0.11 -9.46 10.63
N ARG A 137 -0.35 -9.52 11.94
CA ARG A 137 0.63 -9.08 12.95
C ARG A 137 1.60 -10.17 13.38
N GLU A 138 1.17 -11.43 13.34
CA GLU A 138 1.94 -12.54 13.86
C GLU A 138 2.42 -13.49 12.78
N LEU A 139 1.53 -13.93 11.87
CA LEU A 139 1.86 -14.94 10.87
C LEU A 139 2.54 -14.36 9.61
N MET A 140 2.47 -13.04 9.41
CA MET A 140 3.14 -12.30 8.33
C MET A 140 4.08 -11.22 8.89
N ALA A 141 4.62 -11.43 10.09
CA ALA A 141 5.52 -10.46 10.74
C ALA A 141 6.84 -10.21 9.99
N ASP A 142 7.21 -11.10 9.09
CA ASP A 142 8.36 -10.97 8.18
C ASP A 142 8.16 -9.87 7.12
N VAL A 143 6.91 -9.48 6.86
CA VAL A 143 6.57 -8.33 6.00
C VAL A 143 6.22 -7.16 6.90
N GLY A 144 7.22 -6.41 7.37
CA GLY A 144 7.04 -5.27 8.26
C GLY A 144 6.37 -4.09 7.55
N LEU A 145 5.11 -3.81 7.88
CA LEU A 145 4.37 -2.62 7.45
C LEU A 145 4.22 -1.69 8.64
N SER A 146 5.01 -0.61 8.70
CA SER A 146 4.99 0.35 9.80
C SER A 146 3.91 1.45 9.67
N GLY A 147 3.16 1.49 8.57
CA GLY A 147 2.23 2.59 8.29
C GLY A 147 0.91 2.23 7.62
N ALA A 148 0.57 0.94 7.48
CA ALA A 148 -0.51 0.51 6.58
C ALA A 148 -1.92 0.53 7.19
N VAL A 149 -2.10 0.80 8.48
CA VAL A 149 -3.43 0.93 9.10
C VAL A 149 -3.45 2.22 9.92
N PRO A 150 -4.33 3.19 9.63
CA PRO A 150 -4.60 4.27 10.56
C PRO A 150 -5.04 3.62 11.88
N ALA A 151 -4.33 3.88 12.97
CA ALA A 151 -4.82 3.54 14.30
C ALA A 151 -6.21 4.20 14.44
N GLU A 152 -7.23 3.39 14.68
CA GLU A 152 -8.51 3.90 15.14
C GLU A 152 -8.21 4.82 16.32
N GLN A 153 -8.61 6.07 16.20
CA GLN A 153 -8.63 6.98 17.34
C GLN A 153 -9.57 6.33 18.35
N GLU A 154 -9.00 5.79 19.42
CA GLU A 154 -9.76 5.46 20.63
C GLU A 154 -10.43 6.77 21.06
N THR A 155 -11.70 6.90 20.74
CA THR A 155 -12.58 7.90 21.34
C THR A 155 -12.85 7.45 22.76
N GLU A 156 -12.23 8.16 23.73
CA GLU A 156 -12.67 8.18 25.12
C GLU A 156 -14.15 8.62 25.25
#